data_bb547119eb4c1c96bbe6204bfdde37f4
#
_entry.id   bb547119eb4c1c96bbe6204bfdde37f4
#
_cell.length_a   1.000
_cell.length_b   1.000
_cell.length_c   1.000
_cell.angle_alpha   90.00
_cell.angle_beta   90.00
_cell.angle_gamma   90.00
#
_symmetry.space_group_name_H-M   'P 1'
#
loop_
_entity.id
_entity.type
_entity.pdbx_description
1 polymer ?
#
loop_
_entity_poly.entity_id
_entity_poly.type
_entity_poly.pdbx_seq_one_letter_code
_entity_poly.pdbx_strand_id
1 'polypeptide(L)'
;MRLRVLVIVAAVILLVPGAGRAQDSDGDGIEDSVETSLIAEYAPRLYFHPGERYLPTSIQFALDHSTLERYNTSGPPELVLGWDRTPLFLSAYNALPTSPDEQYYLNNSEGTVRDDSGILAAYQAGSYPPTAYAHVFTEGPYTVVQFWFYYAFNPGTWNSHEGDWEMVQVLVQDAAPVQASYSQHHRGETVSWGQVTKQGNHPNVYVALGSHANFVAPYEGQIGIEGDRVSDAGTSWGPTDYTAVNVGEPSSPSPGNEWIGFAGRWGEFSLDGEARGEAGPEGPAFRENQVMFGSPVDWANGIDARDSTWFLLNWLIANLLLLFVILFAAFVAFRAVRLWRLHRKTGAGVKMWPWAHLRPFDRKSAAMVVGLVGLIVGLVGFLLPWYVVTANVDAPGFLVTGGDAEFLRMDGISGMTVNPFRPGGGLIGVSVLPLPIGTMLLVTTAYFLFRVGGTKTSRRLGGKFIGKGIVAILPFVLVLLIVAMLLPTLPPDDPGVVGPDDFLGPIGASPLGGSTSVTVDGGSATLRWGLGIGAWLLIVSAVLMFVAGGLALSQRYSFLPQWYVDGHERPEDAAAAPAAAPAEPPAPEEPIPEASDMEPPEPPAAEPPDFEPPEQL
;
A
#
# COMPACT_ATOMS: atom_id res chain seq x y z
N MET A 1 41.27 -22.55 -76.26
CA MET A 1 39.90 -22.05 -75.85
C MET A 1 39.45 -22.48 -74.47
N ARG A 2 39.98 -23.55 -73.84
CA ARG A 2 39.57 -24.03 -72.50
C ARG A 2 40.19 -23.26 -71.30
N LEU A 3 41.33 -22.59 -71.49
CA LEU A 3 42.00 -21.86 -70.40
C LEU A 3 41.42 -20.45 -70.12
N ARG A 4 40.86 -19.80 -71.16
CA ARG A 4 40.26 -18.46 -71.06
C ARG A 4 38.88 -18.48 -70.41
N VAL A 5 38.14 -19.59 -70.49
CA VAL A 5 36.83 -19.74 -69.85
C VAL A 5 36.98 -19.97 -68.32
N LEU A 6 38.07 -20.64 -67.86
CA LEU A 6 38.32 -20.89 -66.43
C LEU A 6 38.72 -19.63 -65.70
N VAL A 7 39.43 -18.69 -66.34
CA VAL A 7 39.80 -17.40 -65.68
C VAL A 7 38.62 -16.45 -65.58
N ILE A 8 37.66 -16.49 -66.51
CA ILE A 8 36.45 -15.67 -66.45
C ILE A 8 35.48 -16.19 -65.34
N VAL A 9 35.35 -17.49 -65.15
CA VAL A 9 34.52 -18.10 -64.11
C VAL A 9 35.14 -17.87 -62.73
N ALA A 10 36.48 -17.93 -62.60
CA ALA A 10 37.17 -17.62 -61.37
C ALA A 10 37.09 -16.11 -61.01
N ALA A 11 37.10 -15.20 -62.01
CA ALA A 11 36.95 -13.77 -61.79
C ALA A 11 35.51 -13.33 -61.47
N VAL A 12 34.48 -14.09 -61.90
CA VAL A 12 33.08 -13.82 -61.57
C VAL A 12 32.74 -14.34 -60.18
N ILE A 13 33.38 -15.39 -59.66
CA ILE A 13 33.21 -15.90 -58.30
C ILE A 13 33.90 -14.98 -57.28
N LEU A 14 34.92 -14.20 -57.67
CA LEU A 14 35.59 -13.22 -56.82
C LEU A 14 34.87 -11.84 -56.77
N LEU A 15 33.81 -11.65 -57.56
CA LEU A 15 33.00 -10.44 -57.62
C LEU A 15 31.56 -10.61 -57.08
N VAL A 16 31.23 -11.73 -56.45
CA VAL A 16 30.08 -11.80 -55.57
C VAL A 16 30.50 -11.03 -54.30
N PRO A 17 29.93 -9.85 -54.01
CA PRO A 17 30.11 -9.28 -52.68
C PRO A 17 29.74 -10.39 -51.73
N GLY A 18 30.66 -10.83 -50.89
CA GLY A 18 30.30 -11.67 -49.77
C GLY A 18 29.12 -10.95 -49.10
N ALA A 19 28.00 -11.62 -49.02
CA ALA A 19 26.94 -11.14 -48.15
C ALA A 19 27.64 -10.92 -46.80
N GLY A 20 27.98 -9.65 -46.50
CA GLY A 20 28.55 -9.32 -45.21
C GLY A 20 27.58 -9.95 -44.21
N ARG A 21 28.07 -10.80 -43.33
CA ARG A 21 27.27 -11.18 -42.19
C ARG A 21 26.84 -9.86 -41.57
N ALA A 22 25.55 -9.71 -41.37
CA ALA A 22 25.04 -8.61 -40.60
C ALA A 22 25.79 -8.56 -39.26
N GLN A 23 26.14 -7.38 -38.81
CA GLN A 23 26.96 -7.18 -37.64
C GLN A 23 26.10 -7.50 -36.43
N ASP A 24 26.57 -8.36 -35.55
CA ASP A 24 26.04 -8.71 -34.25
C ASP A 24 27.23 -8.55 -33.28
N SER A 25 27.30 -7.39 -32.66
CA SER A 25 28.50 -6.95 -31.95
C SER A 25 28.64 -7.52 -30.56
N ASP A 26 27.52 -7.84 -29.89
CA ASP A 26 27.49 -8.38 -28.53
C ASP A 26 27.27 -9.90 -28.50
N GLY A 27 26.85 -10.49 -29.61
CA GLY A 27 26.80 -11.94 -29.83
C GLY A 27 25.53 -12.59 -29.27
N ASP A 28 24.44 -11.84 -29.10
CA ASP A 28 23.16 -12.31 -28.61
C ASP A 28 22.29 -12.99 -29.68
N GLY A 29 22.70 -12.89 -30.96
CA GLY A 29 22.02 -13.46 -32.11
C GLY A 29 21.06 -12.51 -32.83
N ILE A 30 20.94 -11.25 -32.37
CA ILE A 30 20.20 -10.18 -33.03
C ILE A 30 21.18 -9.25 -33.74
N GLU A 31 20.85 -8.81 -34.94
CA GLU A 31 21.69 -7.88 -35.67
C GLU A 31 21.65 -6.48 -35.06
N ASP A 32 22.79 -5.78 -34.91
CA ASP A 32 22.88 -4.41 -34.39
C ASP A 32 21.87 -3.44 -35.04
N SER A 33 21.60 -3.64 -36.34
CA SER A 33 20.64 -2.83 -37.09
C SER A 33 19.18 -3.10 -36.69
N VAL A 34 18.88 -4.34 -36.30
CA VAL A 34 17.55 -4.75 -35.80
C VAL A 34 17.35 -4.20 -34.40
N GLU A 35 18.31 -4.34 -33.50
CA GLU A 35 18.28 -3.77 -32.17
C GLU A 35 18.07 -2.26 -32.21
N THR A 36 18.87 -1.54 -33.02
CA THR A 36 18.73 -0.08 -33.20
C THR A 36 17.31 0.29 -33.63
N SER A 37 16.73 -0.51 -34.53
CA SER A 37 15.36 -0.27 -35.01
C SER A 37 14.32 -0.51 -33.93
N LEU A 38 14.45 -1.59 -33.16
CA LEU A 38 13.55 -1.93 -32.06
C LEU A 38 13.63 -0.90 -30.93
N ILE A 39 14.85 -0.47 -30.58
CA ILE A 39 15.07 0.59 -29.58
C ILE A 39 14.38 1.87 -30.04
N ALA A 40 14.57 2.29 -31.28
CA ALA A 40 13.95 3.51 -31.80
C ALA A 40 12.41 3.39 -31.86
N GLU A 41 11.88 2.20 -32.20
CA GLU A 41 10.44 1.98 -32.34
C GLU A 41 9.70 1.98 -31.01
N TYR A 42 10.30 1.40 -29.96
CA TYR A 42 9.64 1.20 -28.67
C TYR A 42 10.13 2.12 -27.56
N ALA A 43 11.04 3.06 -27.83
CA ALA A 43 11.52 4.02 -26.84
C ALA A 43 10.37 4.72 -26.12
N PRO A 44 10.26 4.66 -24.78
CA PRO A 44 9.09 5.12 -24.05
C PRO A 44 8.97 6.65 -23.98
N ARG A 45 7.76 7.12 -23.70
CA ARG A 45 7.48 8.50 -23.32
C ARG A 45 7.34 8.56 -21.81
N LEU A 46 8.13 9.38 -21.15
CA LEU A 46 8.15 9.52 -19.70
C LEU A 46 7.31 10.72 -19.28
N TYR A 47 6.48 10.55 -18.27
CA TYR A 47 5.71 11.61 -17.60
C TYR A 47 6.13 11.65 -16.14
N PHE A 48 6.65 12.79 -15.70
CA PHE A 48 7.14 12.97 -14.35
C PHE A 48 6.13 13.74 -13.50
N HIS A 49 6.10 13.43 -12.21
CA HIS A 49 5.31 14.21 -11.26
C HIS A 49 5.84 15.66 -11.18
N PRO A 50 4.97 16.70 -11.01
CA PRO A 50 5.41 18.10 -10.96
C PRO A 50 6.43 18.43 -9.87
N GLY A 51 6.50 17.60 -8.82
CA GLY A 51 7.45 17.76 -7.73
C GLY A 51 8.77 16.99 -7.90
N GLU A 52 8.95 16.26 -9.02
CA GLU A 52 10.16 15.47 -9.25
C GLU A 52 11.39 16.38 -9.39
N ARG A 53 12.48 16.02 -8.71
CA ARG A 53 13.73 16.78 -8.68
C ARG A 53 14.86 16.09 -9.45
N TYR A 54 14.80 14.77 -9.55
CA TYR A 54 15.80 13.95 -10.21
C TYR A 54 15.18 13.27 -11.43
N LEU A 55 15.55 13.71 -12.61
CA LEU A 55 15.15 13.10 -13.87
C LEU A 55 16.22 12.12 -14.33
N PRO A 56 15.92 11.16 -15.24
CA PRO A 56 16.90 10.23 -15.76
C PRO A 56 18.14 10.94 -16.30
N THR A 57 19.30 10.43 -15.94
CA THR A 57 20.56 11.06 -16.31
C THR A 57 21.57 10.01 -16.77
N SER A 58 22.70 10.47 -17.34
CA SER A 58 23.82 9.59 -17.64
C SER A 58 24.47 9.05 -16.37
N ILE A 59 24.90 7.78 -16.39
CA ILE A 59 25.74 7.17 -15.33
C ILE A 59 27.03 7.95 -15.08
N GLN A 60 27.42 8.81 -16.01
CA GLN A 60 28.59 9.67 -15.82
C GLN A 60 28.46 10.53 -14.57
N PHE A 61 27.23 10.88 -14.15
CA PHE A 61 27.00 11.52 -12.88
C PHE A 61 27.54 10.69 -11.71
N ALA A 62 27.19 9.41 -11.65
CA ALA A 62 27.68 8.52 -10.60
C ALA A 62 29.19 8.37 -10.65
N LEU A 63 29.76 8.22 -11.85
CA LEU A 63 31.22 8.09 -12.02
C LEU A 63 31.98 9.33 -11.54
N ASP A 64 31.48 10.52 -11.85
CA ASP A 64 32.16 11.79 -11.53
C ASP A 64 32.04 12.16 -10.05
N HIS A 65 30.92 11.81 -9.42
CA HIS A 65 30.57 12.24 -8.07
C HIS A 65 30.65 11.15 -7.01
N SER A 66 31.20 9.96 -7.32
CA SER A 66 31.33 8.90 -6.32
C SER A 66 32.76 8.45 -6.09
N THR A 67 33.01 7.97 -4.89
CA THR A 67 34.15 7.09 -4.58
C THR A 67 33.72 5.65 -4.73
N LEU A 68 34.63 4.79 -5.19
CA LEU A 68 34.39 3.34 -5.15
C LEU A 68 34.92 2.82 -3.82
N GLU A 69 34.03 2.21 -3.06
CA GLU A 69 34.31 1.70 -1.72
C GLU A 69 34.00 0.21 -1.62
N ARG A 70 34.64 -0.44 -0.66
CA ARG A 70 34.34 -1.80 -0.25
C ARG A 70 33.85 -1.79 1.19
N TYR A 71 32.75 -2.48 1.44
CA TYR A 71 32.21 -2.59 2.79
C TYR A 71 33.18 -3.37 3.70
N ASN A 72 33.22 -3.00 4.97
CA ASN A 72 34.05 -3.65 5.97
C ASN A 72 33.26 -3.84 7.25
N THR A 73 32.93 -5.08 7.58
CA THR A 73 32.16 -5.44 8.78
C THR A 73 32.88 -5.11 10.09
N SER A 74 34.21 -4.98 10.05
CA SER A 74 35.07 -4.79 11.23
C SER A 74 35.56 -3.35 11.42
N GLY A 75 35.23 -2.45 10.49
CA GLY A 75 35.76 -1.09 10.51
C GLY A 75 35.10 -0.16 9.50
N PRO A 76 35.69 1.01 9.28
CA PRO A 76 35.18 1.91 8.25
C PRO A 76 35.34 1.29 6.85
N PRO A 77 34.50 1.73 5.88
CA PRO A 77 34.63 1.32 4.49
C PRO A 77 36.05 1.52 3.96
N GLU A 78 36.46 0.66 3.05
CA GLU A 78 37.77 0.71 2.41
C GLU A 78 37.67 1.35 1.03
N LEU A 79 38.39 2.45 0.81
CA LEU A 79 38.50 3.08 -0.51
C LEU A 79 39.24 2.16 -1.48
N VAL A 80 38.70 1.97 -2.65
CA VAL A 80 39.38 1.28 -3.75
C VAL A 80 40.41 2.21 -4.38
N LEU A 81 41.69 1.84 -4.19
CA LEU A 81 42.81 2.63 -4.72
C LEU A 81 42.86 2.52 -6.24
N GLY A 82 43.14 3.65 -6.90
CA GLY A 82 43.26 3.72 -8.35
C GLY A 82 41.93 3.84 -9.11
N TRP A 83 40.84 4.05 -8.40
CA TRP A 83 39.54 4.38 -9.00
C TRP A 83 39.69 5.56 -9.97
N ASP A 84 39.50 5.31 -11.25
CA ASP A 84 39.73 6.27 -12.34
C ASP A 84 38.44 6.86 -12.94
N ARG A 85 37.28 6.49 -12.35
CA ARG A 85 35.95 6.98 -12.72
C ARG A 85 35.54 6.58 -14.15
N THR A 86 36.00 5.42 -14.61
CA THR A 86 35.65 4.91 -15.94
C THR A 86 34.73 3.69 -15.89
N PRO A 87 33.85 3.49 -16.90
CA PRO A 87 33.07 2.27 -17.06
C PRO A 87 33.93 1.01 -17.04
N LEU A 88 35.07 1.04 -17.70
CA LEU A 88 35.98 -0.09 -17.80
C LEU A 88 36.56 -0.49 -16.42
N PHE A 89 36.83 0.47 -15.54
CA PHE A 89 37.32 0.16 -14.21
C PHE A 89 36.26 -0.61 -13.39
N LEU A 90 34.99 -0.21 -13.49
CA LEU A 90 33.89 -0.89 -12.80
C LEU A 90 33.72 -2.34 -13.25
N SER A 91 33.93 -2.65 -14.52
CA SER A 91 33.77 -4.01 -15.06
C SER A 91 34.70 -5.04 -14.42
N ALA A 92 35.77 -4.61 -13.74
CA ALA A 92 36.64 -5.50 -12.98
C ALA A 92 35.97 -6.06 -11.69
N TYR A 93 34.87 -5.45 -11.23
CA TYR A 93 34.12 -5.82 -10.03
C TYR A 93 32.80 -6.50 -10.42
N ASN A 94 32.90 -7.60 -11.15
CA ASN A 94 31.78 -8.32 -11.78
C ASN A 94 31.34 -9.58 -11.04
N ALA A 95 31.89 -9.86 -9.89
CA ALA A 95 31.50 -10.99 -9.06
C ALA A 95 30.47 -10.55 -8.02
N LEU A 96 29.37 -11.28 -7.93
CA LEU A 96 28.41 -11.10 -6.84
C LEU A 96 29.11 -11.38 -5.50
N PRO A 97 28.87 -10.56 -4.47
CA PRO A 97 29.44 -10.75 -3.16
C PRO A 97 28.91 -12.06 -2.54
N THR A 98 29.79 -12.86 -1.94
CA THR A 98 29.42 -14.06 -1.16
C THR A 98 29.41 -13.77 0.34
N SER A 99 29.89 -12.60 0.72
CA SER A 99 29.87 -12.08 2.09
C SER A 99 29.75 -10.54 2.05
N PRO A 100 29.28 -9.91 3.11
CA PRO A 100 29.18 -8.46 3.17
C PRO A 100 30.51 -7.73 2.92
N ASP A 101 31.64 -8.28 3.35
CA ASP A 101 32.98 -7.70 3.15
C ASP A 101 33.44 -7.73 1.67
N GLU A 102 32.72 -8.41 0.81
CA GLU A 102 32.98 -8.42 -0.64
C GLU A 102 32.11 -7.42 -1.40
N GLN A 103 31.19 -6.73 -0.69
CA GLN A 103 30.31 -5.75 -1.33
C GLN A 103 31.06 -4.47 -1.69
N TYR A 104 31.13 -4.18 -2.99
CA TYR A 104 31.59 -2.92 -3.53
C TYR A 104 30.41 -2.00 -3.78
N TYR A 105 30.64 -0.68 -3.68
CA TYR A 105 29.58 0.30 -3.94
C TYR A 105 30.15 1.68 -4.32
N LEU A 106 29.36 2.44 -5.06
CA LEU A 106 29.61 3.81 -5.42
C LEU A 106 29.01 4.71 -4.35
N ASN A 107 29.85 5.33 -3.51
CA ASN A 107 29.43 6.25 -2.46
C ASN A 107 29.49 7.68 -2.99
N ASN A 108 28.37 8.39 -3.03
CA ASN A 108 28.33 9.76 -3.54
C ASN A 108 29.06 10.71 -2.59
N SER A 109 30.02 11.46 -3.12
CA SER A 109 30.88 12.38 -2.33
C SER A 109 30.21 13.72 -2.05
N GLU A 110 29.08 14.05 -2.65
CA GLU A 110 28.42 15.35 -2.56
C GLU A 110 27.32 15.41 -1.48
N GLY A 111 26.89 14.25 -0.97
CA GLY A 111 25.83 14.19 0.03
C GLY A 111 25.79 12.87 0.79
N THR A 112 24.64 12.55 1.33
CA THR A 112 24.38 11.30 2.05
C THR A 112 22.93 10.89 1.84
N VAL A 113 22.60 9.66 2.15
CA VAL A 113 21.20 9.14 2.15
C VAL A 113 20.22 10.03 2.93
N ARG A 114 20.70 10.83 3.89
CA ARG A 114 19.87 11.69 4.76
C ARG A 114 19.91 13.16 4.43
N ASP A 115 20.85 13.57 3.61
CA ASP A 115 21.00 14.96 3.13
C ASP A 115 21.45 14.92 1.68
N ASP A 116 20.47 14.99 0.79
CA ASP A 116 20.66 15.00 -0.67
C ASP A 116 20.95 16.40 -1.23
N SER A 117 21.07 17.42 -0.39
CA SER A 117 21.17 18.81 -0.85
C SER A 117 22.40 19.06 -1.72
N GLY A 118 23.54 18.46 -1.38
CA GLY A 118 24.77 18.52 -2.19
C GLY A 118 24.64 17.72 -3.49
N ILE A 119 24.03 16.54 -3.43
CA ILE A 119 23.77 15.70 -4.62
C ILE A 119 22.87 16.45 -5.60
N LEU A 120 21.80 17.06 -5.11
CA LEU A 120 20.89 17.86 -5.93
C LEU A 120 21.60 19.06 -6.55
N ALA A 121 22.46 19.75 -5.78
CA ALA A 121 23.22 20.88 -6.27
C ALA A 121 24.21 20.47 -7.38
N ALA A 122 24.92 19.37 -7.20
CA ALA A 122 25.83 18.80 -8.20
C ALA A 122 25.06 18.34 -9.46
N TYR A 123 23.94 17.66 -9.28
CA TYR A 123 23.07 17.23 -10.39
C TYR A 123 22.56 18.42 -11.21
N GLN A 124 22.09 19.48 -10.54
CA GLN A 124 21.57 20.69 -11.22
C GLN A 124 22.69 21.55 -11.87
N ALA A 125 23.89 21.55 -11.31
CA ALA A 125 25.02 22.27 -11.87
C ALA A 125 25.69 21.54 -13.02
N GLY A 126 25.58 20.23 -13.08
CA GLY A 126 26.15 19.38 -14.12
C GLY A 126 25.39 19.44 -15.44
N SER A 127 26.08 19.03 -16.51
CA SER A 127 25.49 18.94 -17.86
C SER A 127 25.46 17.48 -18.31
N TYR A 128 24.87 16.64 -17.48
CA TYR A 128 24.73 15.22 -17.77
C TYR A 128 23.54 15.00 -18.72
N PRO A 129 23.75 14.35 -19.88
CA PRO A 129 22.69 14.19 -20.86
C PRO A 129 21.60 13.24 -20.32
N PRO A 130 20.31 13.54 -20.58
CA PRO A 130 19.23 12.58 -20.40
C PRO A 130 19.51 11.30 -21.17
N THR A 131 19.54 10.15 -20.49
CA THR A 131 19.94 8.88 -21.07
C THR A 131 19.02 7.75 -20.65
N ALA A 132 18.61 6.92 -21.62
CA ALA A 132 18.03 5.61 -21.41
C ALA A 132 19.04 4.56 -21.86
N TYR A 133 19.23 3.51 -21.08
CA TYR A 133 20.11 2.39 -21.38
C TYR A 133 19.25 1.23 -21.87
N ALA A 134 19.35 0.94 -23.16
CA ALA A 134 18.54 -0.09 -23.79
C ALA A 134 19.27 -1.44 -23.83
N HIS A 135 18.54 -2.52 -23.65
CA HIS A 135 19.00 -3.88 -23.80
C HIS A 135 17.99 -4.66 -24.64
N VAL A 136 18.45 -5.33 -25.67
CA VAL A 136 17.60 -6.11 -26.58
C VAL A 136 18.15 -7.53 -26.65
N PHE A 137 17.32 -8.52 -26.40
CA PHE A 137 17.73 -9.93 -26.40
C PHE A 137 16.54 -10.86 -26.62
N THR A 138 16.80 -12.15 -26.72
CA THR A 138 15.75 -13.15 -26.94
C THR A 138 15.50 -13.98 -25.68
N GLU A 139 14.23 -14.03 -25.21
CA GLU A 139 13.80 -14.93 -24.14
C GLU A 139 12.60 -15.77 -24.59
N GLY A 140 12.81 -17.07 -24.76
CA GLY A 140 11.79 -17.98 -25.25
C GLY A 140 11.27 -17.60 -26.64
N PRO A 141 9.96 -17.33 -26.84
CA PRO A 141 9.42 -16.89 -28.11
C PRO A 141 9.46 -15.38 -28.31
N TYR A 142 9.99 -14.62 -27.37
CA TYR A 142 9.94 -13.17 -27.36
C TYR A 142 11.30 -12.56 -27.70
N THR A 143 11.27 -11.44 -28.41
CA THR A 143 12.34 -10.44 -28.38
C THR A 143 11.97 -9.44 -27.31
N VAL A 144 12.82 -9.28 -26.32
CA VAL A 144 12.66 -8.36 -25.19
C VAL A 144 13.40 -7.07 -25.51
N VAL A 145 12.72 -5.93 -25.35
CA VAL A 145 13.31 -4.59 -25.52
C VAL A 145 13.17 -3.87 -24.21
N GLN A 146 14.27 -3.74 -23.47
CA GLN A 146 14.31 -3.06 -22.17
C GLN A 146 14.84 -1.64 -22.31
N PHE A 147 14.35 -0.75 -21.43
CA PHE A 147 14.84 0.62 -21.25
C PHE A 147 15.07 0.85 -19.78
N TRP A 148 16.32 1.00 -19.39
CA TRP A 148 16.76 1.26 -18.03
C TRP A 148 17.06 2.74 -17.86
N PHE A 149 16.62 3.32 -16.73
CA PHE A 149 16.81 4.72 -16.41
C PHE A 149 17.57 4.83 -15.11
N TYR A 150 18.66 5.60 -15.13
CA TYR A 150 19.45 5.93 -13.95
C TYR A 150 19.03 7.29 -13.40
N TYR A 151 18.84 7.36 -12.10
CA TYR A 151 18.57 8.58 -11.35
C TYR A 151 19.67 8.80 -10.30
N ALA A 152 20.05 10.06 -10.07
CA ALA A 152 21.17 10.39 -9.18
C ALA A 152 20.88 10.07 -7.70
N PHE A 153 19.61 10.13 -7.30
CA PHE A 153 19.17 9.92 -5.94
C PHE A 153 17.68 9.56 -5.91
N ASN A 154 17.28 8.67 -5.00
CA ASN A 154 15.89 8.35 -4.70
C ASN A 154 15.51 9.02 -3.36
N PRO A 155 14.74 10.13 -3.35
CA PRO A 155 14.23 10.76 -2.14
C PRO A 155 12.95 10.11 -1.60
N GLY A 156 12.77 8.82 -1.82
CA GLY A 156 11.61 8.05 -1.35
C GLY A 156 11.39 8.18 0.16
N THR A 157 10.14 8.14 0.59
CA THR A 157 9.79 8.36 2.01
C THR A 157 10.33 7.23 2.92
N TRP A 158 10.45 6.03 2.38
CA TRP A 158 10.77 4.82 3.12
C TRP A 158 12.12 4.21 2.76
N ASN A 159 12.54 4.42 1.53
CA ASN A 159 13.69 3.80 0.88
C ASN A 159 14.57 4.86 0.22
N SER A 160 14.86 5.96 0.93
CA SER A 160 15.76 6.98 0.41
C SER A 160 17.16 6.42 0.24
N HIS A 161 17.72 6.49 -0.95
CA HIS A 161 19.07 5.99 -1.25
C HIS A 161 19.75 6.78 -2.39
N GLU A 162 21.05 6.69 -2.42
CA GLU A 162 21.88 7.22 -3.50
C GLU A 162 21.73 6.33 -4.74
N GLY A 163 21.66 6.96 -5.90
CA GLY A 163 21.40 6.27 -7.16
C GLY A 163 20.04 5.59 -7.20
N ASP A 164 19.51 5.39 -8.38
CA ASP A 164 18.33 4.54 -8.57
C ASP A 164 18.30 4.00 -10.00
N TRP A 165 17.71 2.82 -10.15
CA TRP A 165 17.52 2.16 -11.44
C TRP A 165 16.10 1.68 -11.59
N GLU A 166 15.42 2.14 -12.63
CA GLU A 166 14.09 1.69 -12.98
C GLU A 166 14.00 1.29 -14.45
N MET A 167 13.11 0.36 -14.78
CA MET A 167 13.05 -0.28 -16.08
C MET A 167 11.64 -0.32 -16.65
N VAL A 168 11.54 -0.19 -17.97
CA VAL A 168 10.34 -0.50 -18.74
C VAL A 168 10.74 -1.43 -19.86
N GLN A 169 9.95 -2.48 -20.12
CA GLN A 169 10.20 -3.40 -21.23
C GLN A 169 8.99 -3.59 -22.13
N VAL A 170 9.27 -3.90 -23.39
CA VAL A 170 8.28 -4.32 -24.39
C VAL A 170 8.64 -5.71 -24.86
N LEU A 171 7.68 -6.63 -24.83
CA LEU A 171 7.82 -7.96 -25.39
C LEU A 171 7.27 -7.96 -26.81
N VAL A 172 8.10 -8.39 -27.75
CA VAL A 172 7.77 -8.51 -29.18
C VAL A 172 7.75 -9.99 -29.55
N GLN A 173 6.67 -10.44 -30.16
CA GLN A 173 6.53 -11.79 -30.69
C GLN A 173 6.05 -11.74 -32.15
N ASP A 174 6.65 -12.52 -33.03
CA ASP A 174 6.30 -12.54 -34.46
C ASP A 174 6.30 -11.13 -35.08
N ALA A 175 7.29 -10.30 -34.72
CA ALA A 175 7.45 -8.91 -35.15
C ALA A 175 6.30 -7.97 -34.72
N ALA A 176 5.50 -8.35 -33.72
CA ALA A 176 4.44 -7.53 -33.16
C ALA A 176 4.59 -7.40 -31.63
N PRO A 177 4.40 -6.20 -31.04
CA PRO A 177 4.45 -6.03 -29.62
C PRO A 177 3.20 -6.66 -28.97
N VAL A 178 3.41 -7.46 -27.93
CA VAL A 178 2.33 -8.20 -27.25
C VAL A 178 2.07 -7.74 -25.84
N GLN A 179 3.08 -7.18 -25.16
CA GLN A 179 3.03 -6.83 -23.75
C GLN A 179 4.03 -5.72 -23.43
N ALA A 180 3.73 -4.93 -22.41
CA ALA A 180 4.71 -4.06 -21.75
C ALA A 180 4.70 -4.30 -20.24
N SER A 181 5.88 -4.15 -19.63
CA SER A 181 6.05 -4.27 -18.17
C SER A 181 6.79 -3.06 -17.64
N TYR A 182 6.42 -2.64 -16.43
CA TYR A 182 6.87 -1.43 -15.78
C TYR A 182 7.42 -1.80 -14.41
N SER A 183 8.68 -1.46 -14.11
CA SER A 183 9.27 -1.78 -12.82
C SER A 183 8.67 -0.93 -11.69
N GLN A 184 8.40 -1.56 -10.57
CA GLN A 184 7.88 -0.94 -9.37
C GLN A 184 8.60 -1.56 -8.16
N HIS A 185 9.67 -0.93 -7.72
CA HIS A 185 10.51 -1.42 -6.62
C HIS A 185 11.08 -2.82 -6.93
N HIS A 186 10.64 -3.86 -6.22
CA HIS A 186 11.06 -5.25 -6.41
C HIS A 186 10.17 -6.05 -7.38
N ARG A 187 9.16 -5.41 -7.98
CA ARG A 187 8.15 -6.06 -8.84
C ARG A 187 7.88 -5.23 -10.08
N GLY A 188 7.06 -5.76 -10.97
CA GLY A 188 6.62 -5.05 -12.15
C GLY A 188 5.13 -5.18 -12.40
N GLU A 189 4.53 -4.13 -12.96
CA GLU A 189 3.19 -4.16 -13.51
C GLU A 189 3.27 -4.59 -14.97
N THR A 190 2.50 -5.60 -15.35
CA THR A 190 2.44 -6.12 -16.70
C THR A 190 1.08 -5.88 -17.32
N VAL A 191 1.06 -5.40 -18.55
CA VAL A 191 -0.17 -5.17 -19.31
C VAL A 191 -0.05 -5.62 -20.74
N SER A 192 -1.14 -6.15 -21.30
CA SER A 192 -1.18 -6.47 -22.72
C SER A 192 -1.00 -5.20 -23.58
N TRP A 193 -0.32 -5.31 -24.71
CA TRP A 193 -0.01 -4.17 -25.58
C TRP A 193 -1.24 -3.35 -26.00
N GLY A 194 -2.39 -4.01 -26.14
CA GLY A 194 -3.66 -3.33 -26.44
C GLY A 194 -4.15 -2.40 -25.34
N GLN A 195 -3.71 -2.61 -24.11
CA GLN A 195 -4.08 -1.81 -22.93
C GLN A 195 -3.04 -0.71 -22.62
N VAL A 196 -1.84 -0.78 -23.20
CA VAL A 196 -0.82 0.24 -23.02
C VAL A 196 -1.29 1.58 -23.60
N THR A 197 -1.27 2.63 -22.81
CA THR A 197 -1.39 4.01 -23.33
C THR A 197 -0.10 4.37 -24.05
N LYS A 198 -0.18 4.87 -25.29
CA LYS A 198 1.00 5.09 -26.13
C LYS A 198 0.76 6.13 -27.21
N GLN A 199 1.83 6.65 -27.77
CA GLN A 199 1.82 7.47 -28.99
C GLN A 199 2.62 6.74 -30.10
N GLY A 200 1.93 6.26 -31.12
CA GLY A 200 2.53 5.30 -32.05
C GLY A 200 2.85 4.00 -31.32
N ASN A 201 4.12 3.56 -31.38
CA ASN A 201 4.62 2.40 -30.63
C ASN A 201 5.43 2.79 -29.38
N HIS A 202 5.39 4.05 -28.97
CA HIS A 202 6.08 4.54 -27.77
C HIS A 202 5.16 4.43 -26.55
N PRO A 203 5.38 3.51 -25.60
CA PRO A 203 4.55 3.37 -24.42
C PRO A 203 4.68 4.60 -23.53
N ASN A 204 3.57 5.05 -22.95
CA ASN A 204 3.58 6.07 -21.92
C ASN A 204 3.96 5.44 -20.59
N VAL A 205 4.86 6.08 -19.88
CA VAL A 205 5.37 5.69 -18.56
C VAL A 205 5.15 6.83 -17.60
N TYR A 206 4.46 6.57 -16.51
CA TYR A 206 4.22 7.56 -15.47
C TYR A 206 5.13 7.27 -14.30
N VAL A 207 6.12 8.14 -14.12
CA VAL A 207 7.20 7.99 -13.13
C VAL A 207 6.74 8.55 -11.79
N ALA A 208 6.85 7.75 -10.74
CA ALA A 208 6.47 8.13 -9.41
C ALA A 208 7.43 9.16 -8.80
N LEU A 209 6.88 10.06 -7.99
CA LEU A 209 7.61 11.09 -7.29
C LEU A 209 8.62 10.48 -6.31
N GLY A 210 9.87 10.69 -6.57
CA GLY A 210 11.00 10.35 -5.70
C GLY A 210 11.41 8.89 -5.73
N SER A 211 10.47 7.94 -5.77
CA SER A 211 10.78 6.51 -5.88
C SER A 211 11.07 6.05 -7.30
N HIS A 212 10.73 6.87 -8.29
CA HIS A 212 10.88 6.62 -9.73
C HIS A 212 10.20 5.36 -10.25
N ALA A 213 9.44 4.64 -9.43
CA ALA A 213 8.65 3.48 -9.84
C ALA A 213 7.77 3.81 -11.05
N ASN A 214 7.73 2.93 -12.02
CA ASN A 214 7.08 3.13 -13.30
C ASN A 214 5.64 2.60 -13.31
N PHE A 215 4.70 3.39 -13.79
CA PHE A 215 3.29 3.03 -13.86
C PHE A 215 2.74 3.20 -15.26
N VAL A 216 1.73 2.41 -15.58
CA VAL A 216 1.06 2.41 -16.89
C VAL A 216 0.04 3.54 -17.05
N ALA A 217 -0.38 4.16 -15.95
CA ALA A 217 -1.34 5.25 -15.92
C ALA A 217 -1.09 6.20 -14.73
N PRO A 218 -1.50 7.48 -14.81
CA PRO A 218 -1.48 8.36 -13.65
C PRO A 218 -2.61 7.97 -12.69
N TYR A 219 -2.38 8.17 -11.39
CA TYR A 219 -3.35 7.90 -10.34
C TYR A 219 -3.48 9.11 -9.42
N GLU A 220 -4.70 9.39 -8.99
CA GLU A 220 -4.92 10.39 -7.94
C GLU A 220 -4.65 9.77 -6.56
N GLY A 221 -3.78 10.42 -5.77
CA GLY A 221 -3.45 9.99 -4.41
C GLY A 221 -2.16 9.19 -4.32
N GLN A 222 -2.07 8.34 -3.32
CA GLN A 222 -0.91 7.47 -3.07
C GLN A 222 -1.24 6.04 -3.48
N ILE A 223 -0.27 5.36 -4.08
CA ILE A 223 -0.38 3.97 -4.52
C ILE A 223 0.47 3.11 -3.58
N GLY A 224 -0.11 1.99 -3.15
CA GLY A 224 0.59 1.00 -2.33
C GLY A 224 0.98 1.49 -0.92
N ILE A 225 1.71 0.64 -0.23
CA ILE A 225 2.25 0.92 1.12
C ILE A 225 3.38 1.96 1.03
N GLU A 226 4.13 1.95 -0.05
CA GLU A 226 5.27 2.83 -0.30
C GLU A 226 4.87 4.26 -0.60
N GLY A 227 3.61 4.45 -0.97
CA GLY A 227 3.01 5.77 -1.07
C GLY A 227 3.37 6.52 -2.35
N ASP A 228 3.62 5.79 -3.44
CA ASP A 228 3.94 6.36 -4.74
C ASP A 228 2.87 7.35 -5.21
N ARG A 229 3.33 8.40 -5.87
CA ARG A 229 2.48 9.43 -6.46
C ARG A 229 2.87 9.62 -7.90
N VAL A 230 1.97 9.38 -8.81
CA VAL A 230 2.19 9.55 -10.24
C VAL A 230 1.28 10.64 -10.80
N SER A 231 1.73 11.33 -11.83
CA SER A 231 0.97 12.41 -12.45
C SER A 231 1.41 12.60 -13.89
N ASP A 232 0.51 13.07 -14.74
CA ASP A 232 0.79 13.52 -16.10
C ASP A 232 0.89 15.05 -16.22
N ALA A 233 0.80 15.77 -15.09
CA ALA A 233 0.77 17.22 -15.06
C ALA A 233 2.16 17.89 -15.00
N GLY A 234 3.24 17.10 -14.83
CA GLY A 234 4.60 17.61 -14.77
C GLY A 234 5.32 17.62 -16.12
N THR A 235 6.66 17.59 -16.04
CA THR A 235 7.51 17.48 -17.22
C THR A 235 7.26 16.16 -17.94
N SER A 236 7.27 16.16 -19.27
CA SER A 236 7.23 14.94 -20.06
C SER A 236 8.35 14.92 -21.09
N TRP A 237 8.92 13.75 -21.30
CA TRP A 237 9.93 13.49 -22.33
C TRP A 237 9.40 12.51 -23.38
N GLY A 238 9.58 12.83 -24.64
CA GLY A 238 9.43 11.90 -25.75
C GLY A 238 10.75 11.22 -26.10
N PRO A 239 10.74 10.26 -27.04
CA PRO A 239 11.94 9.54 -27.46
C PRO A 239 13.07 10.40 -28.00
N THR A 240 12.79 11.65 -28.37
CA THR A 240 13.79 12.63 -28.87
C THR A 240 14.37 13.53 -27.78
N ASP A 241 13.85 13.47 -26.55
CA ASP A 241 14.29 14.32 -25.45
C ASP A 241 15.40 13.67 -24.62
N TYR A 242 15.75 12.43 -24.92
CA TYR A 242 16.86 11.69 -24.31
C TYR A 242 17.58 10.84 -25.36
N THR A 243 18.77 10.37 -25.04
CA THR A 243 19.52 9.44 -25.88
C THR A 243 19.28 8.02 -25.40
N ALA A 244 18.80 7.14 -26.26
CA ALA A 244 18.74 5.69 -26.00
C ALA A 244 20.07 5.07 -26.47
N VAL A 245 20.75 4.39 -25.53
CA VAL A 245 22.07 3.76 -25.77
C VAL A 245 21.90 2.26 -25.60
N ASN A 246 22.22 1.48 -26.65
CA ASN A 246 22.30 0.03 -26.52
C ASN A 246 23.49 -0.36 -25.63
N VAL A 247 23.25 -1.08 -24.55
CA VAL A 247 24.32 -1.49 -23.61
C VAL A 247 25.02 -2.78 -24.04
N GLY A 248 24.37 -3.59 -24.88
CA GLY A 248 24.82 -4.93 -25.23
C GLY A 248 24.75 -5.91 -24.08
N GLU A 249 25.36 -7.07 -24.26
CA GLU A 249 25.38 -8.12 -23.25
C GLU A 249 26.48 -7.86 -22.19
N PRO A 250 26.28 -8.23 -20.90
CA PRO A 250 27.31 -8.06 -19.86
C PRO A 250 28.64 -8.76 -20.19
N SER A 251 28.61 -9.84 -20.97
CA SER A 251 29.79 -10.56 -21.46
C SER A 251 30.47 -9.90 -22.66
N SER A 252 29.75 -9.05 -23.38
CA SER A 252 30.21 -8.34 -24.56
C SER A 252 29.55 -6.96 -24.68
N PRO A 253 29.80 -6.06 -23.72
CA PRO A 253 29.10 -4.77 -23.66
C PRO A 253 29.47 -3.89 -24.84
N SER A 254 28.54 -3.06 -25.26
CA SER A 254 28.81 -2.00 -26.23
C SER A 254 29.88 -1.04 -25.71
N PRO A 255 30.74 -0.50 -26.58
CA PRO A 255 31.84 0.37 -26.15
C PRO A 255 31.37 1.53 -25.26
N GLY A 256 32.01 1.71 -24.10
CA GLY A 256 31.65 2.71 -23.11
C GLY A 256 30.56 2.29 -22.13
N ASN A 257 30.01 1.07 -22.29
CA ASN A 257 29.01 0.49 -21.38
C ASN A 257 29.53 -0.71 -20.58
N GLU A 258 30.85 -0.83 -20.43
CA GLU A 258 31.50 -1.90 -19.65
C GLU A 258 31.03 -1.93 -18.19
N TRP A 259 30.48 -0.81 -17.70
CA TRP A 259 29.86 -0.67 -16.38
C TRP A 259 28.67 -1.63 -16.14
N ILE A 260 28.03 -2.13 -17.20
CA ILE A 260 26.92 -3.10 -17.08
C ILE A 260 27.35 -4.37 -16.35
N GLY A 261 28.64 -4.70 -16.39
CA GLY A 261 29.25 -5.79 -15.65
C GLY A 261 29.56 -5.48 -14.19
N PHE A 262 29.22 -4.33 -13.65
CA PHE A 262 29.48 -3.97 -12.26
C PHE A 262 28.47 -4.63 -11.31
N ALA A 263 28.94 -5.60 -10.50
CA ALA A 263 28.11 -6.33 -9.54
C ALA A 263 27.94 -5.60 -8.18
N GLY A 264 28.50 -4.39 -8.06
CA GLY A 264 28.38 -3.60 -6.86
C GLY A 264 27.09 -2.75 -6.83
N ARG A 265 26.96 -1.98 -5.73
CA ARG A 265 25.81 -1.09 -5.53
C ARG A 265 26.04 0.30 -6.13
N TRP A 266 25.00 0.90 -6.65
CA TRP A 266 24.99 2.24 -7.24
C TRP A 266 24.57 3.31 -6.22
N GLY A 267 25.17 3.28 -5.05
CA GLY A 267 24.95 4.17 -3.92
C GLY A 267 25.55 3.60 -2.65
N GLU A 268 25.55 4.39 -1.57
CA GLU A 268 26.06 4.00 -0.26
C GLU A 268 25.50 2.64 0.17
N PHE A 269 26.35 1.78 0.72
CA PHE A 269 25.96 0.48 1.25
C PHE A 269 26.42 0.31 2.69
N SER A 270 25.50 -0.16 3.51
CA SER A 270 25.78 -0.75 4.82
C SER A 270 24.70 -1.79 5.14
N LEU A 271 25.02 -2.81 5.93
CA LEU A 271 24.03 -3.83 6.35
C LEU A 271 22.80 -3.20 7.03
N ASP A 272 23.04 -2.15 7.80
CA ASP A 272 21.99 -1.39 8.48
C ASP A 272 21.17 -0.56 7.47
N GLY A 273 21.82 0.00 6.44
CA GLY A 273 21.17 0.67 5.31
C GLY A 273 20.33 -0.29 4.48
N GLU A 274 20.86 -1.46 4.14
CA GLU A 274 20.15 -2.53 3.44
C GLU A 274 18.86 -2.92 4.18
N ALA A 275 18.97 -3.21 5.47
CA ALA A 275 17.82 -3.55 6.30
C ALA A 275 16.74 -2.44 6.39
N ARG A 276 17.09 -1.18 6.08
CA ARG A 276 16.18 -0.05 6.04
C ARG A 276 15.73 0.35 4.63
N GLY A 277 16.22 -0.33 3.60
CA GLY A 277 16.02 0.06 2.22
C GLY A 277 16.77 1.35 1.83
N GLU A 278 17.81 1.73 2.59
CA GLU A 278 18.63 2.92 2.35
C GLU A 278 19.91 2.58 1.54
N ALA A 279 20.16 1.32 1.23
CA ALA A 279 21.31 0.93 0.40
C ALA A 279 21.04 1.24 -1.07
N GLY A 280 22.09 1.69 -1.78
CA GLY A 280 22.01 1.89 -3.22
C GLY A 280 21.62 0.60 -3.96
N PRO A 281 20.91 0.69 -5.09
CA PRO A 281 20.47 -0.48 -5.83
C PRO A 281 21.63 -1.20 -6.52
N GLU A 282 21.43 -2.46 -6.83
CA GLU A 282 22.26 -3.18 -7.81
C GLU A 282 22.08 -2.57 -9.20
N GLY A 283 23.11 -2.70 -10.03
CA GLY A 283 23.03 -2.31 -11.43
C GLY A 283 22.09 -3.24 -12.23
N PRO A 284 21.65 -2.81 -13.43
CA PRO A 284 20.67 -3.55 -14.23
C PRO A 284 20.95 -5.05 -14.39
N ALA A 285 22.17 -5.43 -14.72
CA ALA A 285 22.53 -6.82 -14.98
C ALA A 285 22.51 -7.73 -13.74
N PHE A 286 22.45 -7.15 -12.54
CA PHE A 286 22.49 -7.88 -11.26
C PHE A 286 21.21 -7.74 -10.47
N ARG A 287 20.29 -6.88 -10.92
CA ARG A 287 19.03 -6.57 -10.24
C ARG A 287 18.16 -7.83 -10.09
N GLU A 288 17.59 -8.02 -8.90
CA GLU A 288 16.73 -9.17 -8.55
C GLU A 288 17.40 -10.51 -8.93
N ASN A 289 18.62 -10.72 -8.45
CA ASN A 289 19.41 -11.92 -8.77
C ASN A 289 19.55 -12.13 -10.29
N GLN A 290 19.74 -11.07 -11.06
CA GLN A 290 19.89 -11.06 -12.52
C GLN A 290 18.60 -11.37 -13.31
N VAL A 291 17.48 -11.62 -12.61
CA VAL A 291 16.21 -11.99 -13.28
C VAL A 291 15.64 -10.83 -14.08
N MET A 292 15.69 -9.59 -13.53
CA MET A 292 15.18 -8.42 -14.24
C MET A 292 15.86 -8.12 -15.58
N PHE A 293 17.11 -8.52 -15.73
CA PHE A 293 17.88 -8.25 -16.95
C PHE A 293 17.87 -9.44 -17.90
N GLY A 294 18.12 -10.64 -17.40
CA GLY A 294 18.35 -11.82 -18.25
C GLY A 294 17.15 -12.74 -18.43
N SER A 295 16.12 -12.66 -17.57
CA SER A 295 14.92 -13.52 -17.64
C SER A 295 13.66 -12.78 -17.19
N PRO A 296 13.35 -11.59 -17.73
CA PRO A 296 12.33 -10.71 -17.18
C PRO A 296 10.91 -11.02 -17.65
N VAL A 297 10.66 -12.00 -18.51
CA VAL A 297 9.32 -12.29 -19.04
C VAL A 297 8.37 -12.68 -17.91
N ASP A 298 8.82 -13.52 -17.00
CA ASP A 298 8.04 -13.96 -15.84
C ASP A 298 8.22 -13.07 -14.59
N TRP A 299 9.28 -12.26 -14.56
CA TRP A 299 9.57 -11.38 -13.44
C TRP A 299 8.43 -10.39 -13.18
N ALA A 300 7.87 -9.80 -14.23
CA ALA A 300 6.87 -8.75 -14.14
C ALA A 300 5.44 -9.27 -13.86
N ASN A 301 5.27 -10.37 -13.16
CA ASN A 301 3.98 -10.89 -12.70
C ASN A 301 3.47 -10.16 -11.44
N GLY A 302 3.66 -8.84 -11.39
CA GLY A 302 3.20 -7.98 -10.31
C GLY A 302 1.69 -7.77 -10.30
N ILE A 303 1.23 -7.11 -9.25
CA ILE A 303 -0.17 -6.69 -9.10
C ILE A 303 -0.46 -5.65 -10.18
N ASP A 304 -1.41 -5.96 -11.07
CA ASP A 304 -1.96 -4.96 -11.98
C ASP A 304 -2.60 -3.84 -11.16
N ALA A 305 -1.95 -2.68 -11.11
CA ALA A 305 -2.45 -1.49 -10.41
C ALA A 305 -3.81 -1.01 -10.98
N ARG A 306 -4.17 -1.48 -12.17
CA ARG A 306 -5.48 -1.29 -12.78
C ARG A 306 -6.50 -2.34 -12.39
N ASP A 307 -6.14 -3.36 -11.63
CA ASP A 307 -7.17 -4.20 -11.03
C ASP A 307 -8.10 -3.26 -10.26
N SER A 308 -9.34 -3.20 -10.75
CA SER A 308 -10.38 -2.32 -10.20
C SER A 308 -10.56 -2.51 -8.70
N THR A 309 -10.24 -3.69 -8.20
CA THR A 309 -10.26 -4.05 -6.78
C THR A 309 -9.15 -3.32 -6.01
N TRP A 310 -7.93 -3.30 -6.54
CA TRP A 310 -6.80 -2.60 -5.92
C TRP A 310 -6.95 -1.09 -6.01
N PHE A 311 -7.38 -0.57 -7.14
CA PHE A 311 -7.69 0.84 -7.29
C PHE A 311 -8.77 1.28 -6.30
N LEU A 312 -9.87 0.52 -6.20
CA LEU A 312 -10.94 0.82 -5.25
C LEU A 312 -10.43 0.73 -3.81
N LEU A 313 -9.62 -0.27 -3.47
CA LEU A 313 -9.06 -0.44 -2.13
C LEU A 313 -8.12 0.73 -1.77
N ASN A 314 -7.20 1.09 -2.64
CA ASN A 314 -6.31 2.24 -2.44
C ASN A 314 -7.09 3.54 -2.31
N TRP A 315 -8.08 3.77 -3.19
CA TRP A 315 -8.95 4.94 -3.09
C TRP A 315 -9.72 4.98 -1.77
N LEU A 316 -10.27 3.83 -1.33
CA LEU A 316 -10.97 3.73 -0.05
C LEU A 316 -10.03 4.01 1.13
N ILE A 317 -8.81 3.46 1.12
CA ILE A 317 -7.81 3.70 2.18
C ILE A 317 -7.42 5.17 2.21
N ALA A 318 -7.08 5.77 1.07
CA ALA A 318 -6.71 7.18 0.95
C ALA A 318 -7.83 8.14 1.39
N ASN A 319 -9.09 7.78 1.11
CA ASN A 319 -10.25 8.62 1.44
C ASN A 319 -11.00 8.18 2.69
N LEU A 320 -10.51 7.19 3.43
CA LEU A 320 -11.22 6.59 4.56
C LEU A 320 -11.58 7.62 5.64
N LEU A 321 -10.67 8.55 5.95
CA LEU A 321 -10.92 9.61 6.93
C LEU A 321 -12.01 10.57 6.43
N LEU A 322 -11.97 10.98 5.18
CA LEU A 322 -12.96 11.88 4.57
C LEU A 322 -14.34 11.21 4.55
N LEU A 323 -14.42 9.96 4.10
CA LEU A 323 -15.65 9.18 4.10
C LEU A 323 -16.22 9.05 5.52
N PHE A 324 -15.36 8.77 6.51
CA PHE A 324 -15.76 8.73 7.91
C PHE A 324 -16.33 10.06 8.38
N VAL A 325 -15.66 11.19 8.11
CA VAL A 325 -16.12 12.52 8.52
C VAL A 325 -17.50 12.82 7.91
N ILE A 326 -17.70 12.54 6.62
CA ILE A 326 -18.97 12.74 5.93
C ILE A 326 -20.07 11.88 6.56
N LEU A 327 -19.84 10.58 6.72
CA LEU A 327 -20.81 9.64 7.28
C LEU A 327 -21.12 9.95 8.73
N PHE A 328 -20.10 10.34 9.50
CA PHE A 328 -20.27 10.72 10.91
C PHE A 328 -21.06 12.02 11.04
N ALA A 329 -20.76 13.03 10.23
CA ALA A 329 -21.53 14.30 10.20
C ALA A 329 -23.00 14.04 9.80
N ALA A 330 -23.25 13.25 8.76
CA ALA A 330 -24.59 12.85 8.36
C ALA A 330 -25.32 12.09 9.49
N PHE A 331 -24.63 11.18 10.17
CA PHE A 331 -25.18 10.46 11.33
C PHE A 331 -25.53 11.42 12.47
N VAL A 332 -24.65 12.37 12.81
CA VAL A 332 -24.90 13.38 13.87
C VAL A 332 -26.09 14.26 13.49
N ALA A 333 -26.16 14.74 12.24
CA ALA A 333 -27.29 15.53 11.74
C ALA A 333 -28.62 14.76 11.81
N PHE A 334 -28.63 13.52 11.33
CA PHE A 334 -29.80 12.64 11.42
C PHE A 334 -30.26 12.45 12.88
N ARG A 335 -29.31 12.24 13.80
CA ARG A 335 -29.60 12.10 15.22
C ARG A 335 -30.13 13.38 15.82
N ALA A 336 -29.59 14.53 15.48
CA ALA A 336 -30.05 15.85 15.94
C ALA A 336 -31.50 16.10 15.49
N VAL A 337 -31.82 15.87 14.23
CA VAL A 337 -33.19 15.99 13.69
C VAL A 337 -34.15 15.04 14.41
N ARG A 338 -33.72 13.79 14.64
CA ARG A 338 -34.56 12.81 15.34
C ARG A 338 -34.83 13.21 16.79
N LEU A 339 -33.82 13.74 17.49
CA LEU A 339 -33.99 14.23 18.90
C LEU A 339 -34.87 15.45 18.94
N TRP A 340 -34.71 16.40 18.00
CA TRP A 340 -35.56 17.58 17.89
C TRP A 340 -37.02 17.19 17.64
N ARG A 341 -37.29 16.26 16.73
CA ARG A 341 -38.63 15.72 16.49
C ARG A 341 -39.22 15.05 17.74
N LEU A 342 -38.37 14.31 18.49
CA LEU A 342 -38.79 13.66 19.72
C LEU A 342 -39.11 14.69 20.81
N HIS A 343 -38.27 15.72 20.95
CA HIS A 343 -38.50 16.82 21.91
C HIS A 343 -39.81 17.55 21.61
N ARG A 344 -40.07 17.88 20.33
CA ARG A 344 -41.32 18.49 19.90
C ARG A 344 -42.55 17.62 20.23
N LYS A 345 -42.43 16.29 20.07
CA LYS A 345 -43.53 15.37 20.36
C LYS A 345 -43.79 15.16 21.84
N THR A 346 -42.75 15.17 22.64
CA THR A 346 -42.85 14.81 24.09
C THR A 346 -42.87 16.01 25.02
N GLY A 347 -42.46 17.19 24.58
CA GLY A 347 -42.27 18.37 25.45
C GLY A 347 -41.22 18.16 26.54
N ALA A 348 -40.75 16.93 26.70
CA ALA A 348 -39.80 16.57 27.75
C ALA A 348 -38.36 16.80 27.25
N GLY A 349 -37.57 17.54 28.03
CA GLY A 349 -36.14 17.62 27.83
C GLY A 349 -35.53 16.23 28.00
N VAL A 350 -34.95 15.69 26.88
CA VAL A 350 -34.24 14.41 26.94
C VAL A 350 -33.01 14.60 27.82
N LYS A 351 -32.98 13.95 28.99
CA LYS A 351 -31.80 13.94 29.84
C LYS A 351 -30.63 13.28 29.11
N MET A 352 -29.67 14.08 28.67
CA MET A 352 -28.56 13.59 27.84
C MET A 352 -27.39 13.04 28.63
N TRP A 353 -27.25 13.45 29.89
CA TRP A 353 -26.11 13.11 30.71
C TRP A 353 -26.31 11.78 31.45
N PRO A 354 -25.38 10.84 31.39
CA PRO A 354 -25.50 9.52 31.99
C PRO A 354 -25.78 9.56 33.51
N TRP A 355 -25.13 10.46 34.25
CA TRP A 355 -25.28 10.57 35.69
C TRP A 355 -26.66 11.05 36.13
N ALA A 356 -27.46 11.66 35.26
CA ALA A 356 -28.85 12.01 35.58
C ALA A 356 -29.74 10.77 35.77
N HIS A 357 -29.25 9.58 35.37
CA HIS A 357 -29.98 8.32 35.46
C HIS A 357 -29.42 7.36 36.51
N LEU A 358 -28.48 7.79 37.33
CA LEU A 358 -27.84 6.95 38.36
C LEU A 358 -28.60 6.88 39.70
N ARG A 359 -29.65 7.65 39.87
CA ARG A 359 -30.46 7.65 41.09
C ARG A 359 -31.92 7.34 40.80
N PRO A 360 -32.57 6.44 41.56
CA PRO A 360 -32.00 5.55 42.58
C PRO A 360 -31.06 4.48 41.98
N PHE A 361 -30.17 3.90 42.83
CA PHE A 361 -29.24 2.87 42.39
C PHE A 361 -29.97 1.53 42.29
N ASP A 362 -30.28 1.13 41.11
CA ASP A 362 -30.93 -0.12 40.74
C ASP A 362 -30.13 -0.86 39.67
N ARG A 363 -30.64 -1.96 39.11
CA ARG A 363 -29.97 -2.70 38.03
C ARG A 363 -29.75 -1.85 36.77
N LYS A 364 -30.59 -0.85 36.52
CA LYS A 364 -30.43 0.11 35.44
C LYS A 364 -29.19 1.00 35.69
N SER A 365 -29.09 1.52 36.94
CA SER A 365 -27.91 2.30 37.35
C SER A 365 -26.64 1.45 37.30
N ALA A 366 -26.72 0.17 37.72
CA ALA A 366 -25.60 -0.76 37.62
C ALA A 366 -25.17 -0.98 36.18
N ALA A 367 -26.11 -1.21 35.25
CA ALA A 367 -25.80 -1.34 33.80
C ALA A 367 -25.13 -0.07 33.24
N MET A 368 -25.59 1.12 33.68
CA MET A 368 -25.01 2.41 33.29
C MET A 368 -23.59 2.58 33.82
N VAL A 369 -23.36 2.29 35.11
CA VAL A 369 -22.03 2.40 35.73
C VAL A 369 -21.05 1.44 35.07
N VAL A 370 -21.40 0.16 34.96
CA VAL A 370 -20.54 -0.85 34.31
C VAL A 370 -20.25 -0.47 32.85
N GLY A 371 -21.26 -0.03 32.11
CA GLY A 371 -21.09 0.41 30.73
C GLY A 371 -20.20 1.65 30.60
N LEU A 372 -20.33 2.64 31.50
CA LEU A 372 -19.47 3.82 31.49
C LEU A 372 -18.03 3.48 31.85
N VAL A 373 -17.82 2.65 32.87
CA VAL A 373 -16.48 2.15 33.22
C VAL A 373 -15.86 1.42 32.02
N GLY A 374 -16.62 0.52 31.41
CA GLY A 374 -16.16 -0.19 30.22
C GLY A 374 -15.81 0.75 29.04
N LEU A 375 -16.60 1.81 28.82
CA LEU A 375 -16.29 2.81 27.78
C LEU A 375 -15.02 3.62 28.11
N ILE A 376 -14.79 3.97 29.34
CA ILE A 376 -13.58 4.69 29.78
C ILE A 376 -12.36 3.78 29.62
N VAL A 377 -12.46 2.52 30.08
CA VAL A 377 -11.39 1.52 29.92
C VAL A 377 -11.07 1.30 28.42
N GLY A 378 -12.10 1.21 27.57
CA GLY A 378 -11.92 1.09 26.13
C GLY A 378 -11.26 2.33 25.52
N LEU A 379 -11.63 3.53 25.97
CA LEU A 379 -11.01 4.76 25.53
C LEU A 379 -9.50 4.78 25.86
N VAL A 380 -9.14 4.41 27.07
CA VAL A 380 -7.73 4.28 27.47
C VAL A 380 -7.03 3.19 26.66
N GLY A 381 -7.71 2.06 26.44
CA GLY A 381 -7.18 0.96 25.61
C GLY A 381 -6.89 1.38 24.18
N PHE A 382 -7.68 2.28 23.58
CA PHE A 382 -7.37 2.81 22.23
C PHE A 382 -6.12 3.70 22.19
N LEU A 383 -5.77 4.33 23.30
CA LEU A 383 -4.61 5.22 23.39
C LEU A 383 -3.29 4.47 23.63
N LEU A 384 -3.37 3.24 24.08
CA LEU A 384 -2.22 2.43 24.45
C LEU A 384 -1.92 1.36 23.38
N PRO A 385 -0.69 0.82 23.34
CA PRO A 385 -0.33 -0.17 22.34
C PRO A 385 -1.24 -1.41 22.35
N TRP A 386 -1.74 -1.78 21.17
CA TRP A 386 -2.53 -3.00 20.97
C TRP A 386 -1.66 -4.20 20.69
N TYR A 387 -0.60 -3.97 19.91
CA TYR A 387 0.35 -4.98 19.51
C TYR A 387 1.74 -4.38 19.50
N VAL A 388 2.71 -5.15 19.95
CA VAL A 388 4.11 -4.70 20.01
C VAL A 388 4.98 -5.86 19.56
N VAL A 389 5.95 -5.56 18.71
CA VAL A 389 7.07 -6.42 18.40
C VAL A 389 8.33 -5.75 18.91
N THR A 390 9.07 -6.42 19.75
CA THR A 390 10.39 -5.96 20.20
C THR A 390 11.48 -6.85 19.62
N ALA A 391 12.60 -6.24 19.32
CA ALA A 391 13.76 -6.94 18.83
C ALA A 391 14.95 -6.67 19.73
N ASN A 392 15.70 -7.72 19.99
CA ASN A 392 17.00 -7.66 20.66
C ASN A 392 18.02 -8.26 19.70
N VAL A 393 18.92 -7.44 19.20
CA VAL A 393 19.96 -7.85 18.25
C VAL A 393 21.29 -7.84 18.97
N ASP A 394 21.92 -8.99 19.05
CA ASP A 394 23.28 -9.19 19.57
C ASP A 394 24.15 -9.65 18.41
N ALA A 395 24.53 -8.71 17.55
CA ALA A 395 25.39 -8.95 16.41
C ALA A 395 26.44 -7.84 16.30
N PRO A 396 27.68 -8.14 15.88
CA PRO A 396 28.71 -7.13 15.64
C PRO A 396 28.23 -6.13 14.59
N GLY A 397 28.27 -4.83 14.92
CA GLY A 397 27.80 -3.77 14.03
C GLY A 397 26.37 -3.27 14.30
N PHE A 398 25.56 -4.03 15.02
CA PHE A 398 24.25 -3.56 15.50
C PHE A 398 24.39 -2.98 16.91
N LEU A 399 24.27 -1.67 17.05
CA LEU A 399 24.40 -0.95 18.34
C LEU A 399 23.14 -1.03 19.22
N VAL A 400 22.37 -2.10 19.16
CA VAL A 400 21.32 -2.37 20.15
C VAL A 400 21.90 -3.30 21.21
N THR A 401 22.96 -2.87 21.86
CA THR A 401 23.53 -3.55 22.99
C THR A 401 22.72 -3.27 24.25
N GLY A 402 21.96 -4.24 24.72
CA GLY A 402 21.50 -4.30 26.09
C GLY A 402 20.04 -4.07 26.36
N GLY A 403 19.12 -4.26 25.43
CA GLY A 403 17.68 -4.19 25.71
C GLY A 403 16.79 -4.51 24.51
N ASP A 404 15.55 -4.91 24.80
CA ASP A 404 14.53 -5.09 23.79
C ASP A 404 14.15 -3.71 23.20
N ALA A 405 14.45 -3.44 21.94
CA ALA A 405 14.00 -2.25 21.22
C ALA A 405 12.61 -2.50 20.59
N GLU A 406 11.72 -1.53 20.70
CA GLU A 406 10.39 -1.61 20.07
C GLU A 406 10.55 -1.46 18.55
N PHE A 407 10.35 -2.55 17.81
CA PHE A 407 10.46 -2.60 16.35
C PHE A 407 9.15 -2.22 15.67
N LEU A 408 8.03 -2.79 16.12
CA LEU A 408 6.71 -2.50 15.58
C LEU A 408 5.73 -2.23 16.72
N ARG A 409 4.92 -1.21 16.54
CA ARG A 409 3.84 -0.85 17.46
C ARG A 409 2.56 -0.57 16.68
N MET A 410 1.45 -1.04 17.20
CA MET A 410 0.12 -0.68 16.72
C MET A 410 -0.69 -0.07 17.85
N ASP A 411 -1.26 1.10 17.62
CA ASP A 411 -2.16 1.77 18.56
C ASP A 411 -3.26 2.57 17.84
N GLY A 412 -4.20 3.15 18.61
CA GLY A 412 -5.33 3.86 18.03
C GLY A 412 -5.05 5.31 17.62
N ILE A 413 -3.86 5.83 17.87
CA ILE A 413 -3.46 7.21 17.54
C ILE A 413 -2.59 7.21 16.29
N SER A 414 -1.48 6.50 16.37
CA SER A 414 -0.46 6.46 15.35
C SER A 414 -0.72 5.40 14.27
N GLY A 415 -1.66 4.49 14.51
CA GLY A 415 -1.87 3.35 13.63
C GLY A 415 -0.77 2.32 13.83
N MET A 416 -0.14 1.88 12.74
CA MET A 416 1.01 0.99 12.76
C MET A 416 2.28 1.83 12.56
N THR A 417 3.16 1.80 13.55
CA THR A 417 4.48 2.43 13.48
C THR A 417 5.55 1.37 13.48
N VAL A 418 6.51 1.50 12.58
CA VAL A 418 7.72 0.69 12.55
C VAL A 418 8.89 1.57 12.93
N ASN A 419 9.70 1.10 13.85
CA ASN A 419 10.95 1.75 14.23
C ASN A 419 12.07 0.97 13.58
N PRO A 420 12.63 1.44 12.45
CA PRO A 420 13.82 0.82 11.91
C PRO A 420 14.94 0.88 12.95
N PHE A 421 15.73 -0.18 13.03
CA PHE A 421 16.88 -0.24 13.92
C PHE A 421 17.83 0.92 13.62
N ARG A 422 17.98 1.86 14.55
CA ARG A 422 18.94 2.97 14.43
C ARG A 422 20.05 2.78 15.45
N PRO A 423 21.31 2.80 15.00
CA PRO A 423 22.44 3.00 15.89
C PRO A 423 22.31 4.38 16.54
N GLY A 424 22.33 4.45 17.88
CA GLY A 424 22.31 5.72 18.61
C GLY A 424 20.94 6.26 19.04
N GLY A 425 19.89 5.48 18.93
CA GLY A 425 18.72 5.52 19.77
C GLY A 425 17.87 6.78 19.80
N GLY A 426 17.25 7.15 18.71
CA GLY A 426 16.08 8.04 18.75
C GLY A 426 14.94 7.35 18.01
N LEU A 427 13.90 6.94 18.73
CA LEU A 427 12.68 6.38 18.15
C LEU A 427 11.97 7.45 17.32
N ILE A 428 12.29 7.59 16.06
CA ILE A 428 11.40 8.26 15.12
C ILE A 428 10.58 7.14 14.49
N GLY A 429 9.45 6.81 15.15
CA GLY A 429 8.48 5.87 14.59
C GLY A 429 7.93 6.42 13.28
N VAL A 430 8.17 5.71 12.21
CA VAL A 430 7.59 6.02 10.91
C VAL A 430 6.23 5.34 10.85
N SER A 431 5.15 6.12 10.67
CA SER A 431 3.81 5.56 10.51
C SER A 431 3.70 4.89 9.15
N VAL A 432 3.80 3.57 9.13
CA VAL A 432 3.68 2.75 7.90
C VAL A 432 2.24 2.70 7.41
N LEU A 433 1.28 2.74 8.32
CA LEU A 433 -0.13 2.75 7.99
C LEU A 433 -0.83 3.71 8.92
N PRO A 434 -1.08 4.97 8.52
CA PRO A 434 -1.96 5.83 9.27
C PRO A 434 -3.35 5.20 9.26
N LEU A 435 -3.66 4.39 10.30
CA LEU A 435 -4.97 3.79 10.45
C LEU A 435 -5.90 4.84 11.09
N PRO A 436 -6.64 5.62 10.31
CA PRO A 436 -7.66 6.52 10.85
C PRO A 436 -8.76 5.76 11.57
N ILE A 437 -8.80 4.43 11.43
CA ILE A 437 -9.73 3.52 12.10
C ILE A 437 -9.65 3.66 13.60
N GLY A 438 -8.46 3.71 14.19
CA GLY A 438 -8.29 3.94 15.62
C GLY A 438 -8.87 5.28 16.05
N THR A 439 -8.58 6.34 15.32
CA THR A 439 -9.16 7.68 15.55
C THR A 439 -10.67 7.66 15.36
N MET A 440 -11.20 6.98 14.36
CA MET A 440 -12.64 6.82 14.15
C MET A 440 -13.31 6.11 15.34
N LEU A 441 -12.72 5.04 15.84
CA LEU A 441 -13.21 4.29 16.99
C LEU A 441 -13.16 5.14 18.26
N LEU A 442 -12.09 5.92 18.46
CA LEU A 442 -11.94 6.86 19.56
C LEU A 442 -13.05 7.91 19.55
N VAL A 443 -13.23 8.60 18.42
CA VAL A 443 -14.25 9.66 18.24
C VAL A 443 -15.65 9.10 18.44
N THR A 444 -15.99 7.95 17.84
CA THR A 444 -17.31 7.33 17.98
C THR A 444 -17.56 6.85 19.40
N THR A 445 -16.55 6.38 20.12
CA THR A 445 -16.64 5.96 21.52
C THR A 445 -16.81 7.17 22.43
N ALA A 446 -16.03 8.23 22.26
CA ALA A 446 -16.19 9.49 22.98
C ALA A 446 -17.60 10.09 22.75
N TYR A 447 -18.05 10.17 21.49
CA TYR A 447 -19.40 10.60 21.16
C TYR A 447 -20.47 9.75 21.86
N PHE A 448 -20.28 8.44 21.95
CA PHE A 448 -21.21 7.54 22.60
C PHE A 448 -21.29 7.80 24.11
N LEU A 449 -20.20 8.12 24.79
CA LEU A 449 -20.18 8.52 26.22
C LEU A 449 -21.15 9.67 26.50
N PHE A 450 -21.16 10.69 25.66
CA PHE A 450 -22.06 11.83 25.79
C PHE A 450 -23.53 11.49 25.48
N ARG A 451 -23.78 10.38 24.73
CA ARG A 451 -25.12 10.07 24.21
C ARG A 451 -25.81 8.89 24.88
N VAL A 452 -25.18 8.25 25.84
CA VAL A 452 -25.77 7.09 26.55
C VAL A 452 -27.12 7.46 27.18
N GLY A 453 -27.21 8.61 27.83
CA GLY A 453 -28.43 9.08 28.47
C GLY A 453 -29.60 9.41 27.54
N GLY A 454 -29.35 9.62 26.24
CA GLY A 454 -30.37 9.90 25.24
C GLY A 454 -31.05 8.66 24.64
N THR A 455 -30.92 7.49 25.26
CA THR A 455 -31.45 6.23 24.75
C THR A 455 -32.88 5.99 25.22
N LYS A 456 -33.80 5.66 24.32
CA LYS A 456 -35.24 5.55 24.60
C LYS A 456 -35.61 4.39 25.53
N THR A 457 -34.99 3.24 25.38
CA THR A 457 -35.36 2.01 26.09
C THR A 457 -34.15 1.21 26.54
N SER A 458 -34.31 0.39 27.57
CA SER A 458 -33.29 -0.57 28.03
C SER A 458 -32.78 -1.49 26.94
N ARG A 459 -33.66 -2.00 26.08
CA ARG A 459 -33.27 -2.86 24.94
C ARG A 459 -32.33 -2.16 23.99
N ARG A 460 -32.57 -0.87 23.70
CA ARG A 460 -31.69 -0.07 22.82
C ARG A 460 -30.37 0.29 23.49
N LEU A 461 -30.38 0.53 24.78
CA LEU A 461 -29.17 0.78 25.56
C LEU A 461 -28.31 -0.49 25.61
N GLY A 462 -28.91 -1.63 25.90
CA GLY A 462 -28.23 -2.93 25.89
C GLY A 462 -27.59 -3.24 24.55
N GLY A 463 -28.34 -3.09 23.45
CA GLY A 463 -27.81 -3.27 22.09
C GLY A 463 -26.65 -2.34 21.75
N LYS A 464 -26.66 -1.10 22.28
CA LYS A 464 -25.53 -0.17 22.07
C LYS A 464 -24.28 -0.58 22.85
N PHE A 465 -24.42 -1.03 24.10
CA PHE A 465 -23.29 -1.54 24.88
C PHE A 465 -22.69 -2.78 24.21
N ILE A 466 -23.53 -3.73 23.79
CA ILE A 466 -23.06 -4.92 23.04
C ILE A 466 -22.34 -4.50 21.77
N GLY A 467 -22.91 -3.58 20.99
CA GLY A 467 -22.27 -3.07 19.78
C GLY A 467 -20.92 -2.41 20.05
N LYS A 468 -20.75 -1.70 21.17
CA LYS A 468 -19.45 -1.13 21.56
C LYS A 468 -18.47 -2.20 22.05
N GLY A 469 -18.94 -3.25 22.71
CA GLY A 469 -18.11 -4.42 23.03
C GLY A 469 -17.56 -5.09 21.78
N ILE A 470 -18.38 -5.25 20.73
CA ILE A 470 -17.91 -5.76 19.43
C ILE A 470 -16.86 -4.82 18.81
N VAL A 471 -17.12 -3.51 18.83
CA VAL A 471 -16.18 -2.50 18.32
C VAL A 471 -14.84 -2.54 19.07
N ALA A 472 -14.83 -2.81 20.37
CA ALA A 472 -13.58 -2.93 21.15
C ALA A 472 -12.73 -4.15 20.73
N ILE A 473 -13.33 -5.18 20.10
CA ILE A 473 -12.62 -6.34 19.59
C ILE A 473 -12.08 -6.09 18.16
N LEU A 474 -12.61 -5.10 17.46
CA LEU A 474 -12.25 -4.84 16.06
C LEU A 474 -10.75 -4.64 15.82
N PRO A 475 -9.95 -3.97 16.70
CA PRO A 475 -8.51 -3.86 16.53
C PRO A 475 -7.80 -5.20 16.42
N PHE A 476 -8.24 -6.23 17.15
CA PHE A 476 -7.65 -7.57 17.06
C PHE A 476 -7.91 -8.21 15.69
N VAL A 477 -9.13 -8.05 15.18
CA VAL A 477 -9.49 -8.55 13.85
C VAL A 477 -8.64 -7.86 12.79
N LEU A 478 -8.41 -6.55 12.93
CA LEU A 478 -7.56 -5.79 12.03
C LEU A 478 -6.09 -6.26 12.08
N VAL A 479 -5.53 -6.46 13.27
CA VAL A 479 -4.16 -6.99 13.42
C VAL A 479 -4.05 -8.35 12.72
N LEU A 480 -4.98 -9.27 13.00
CA LEU A 480 -4.97 -10.60 12.38
C LEU A 480 -5.13 -10.54 10.86
N LEU A 481 -5.96 -9.63 10.34
CA LEU A 481 -6.11 -9.43 8.90
C LEU A 481 -4.84 -8.86 8.27
N ILE A 482 -4.23 -7.86 8.90
CA ILE A 482 -2.97 -7.27 8.40
C ILE A 482 -1.88 -8.35 8.35
N VAL A 483 -1.70 -9.11 9.42
CA VAL A 483 -0.73 -10.23 9.45
C VAL A 483 -1.04 -11.25 8.36
N ALA A 484 -2.31 -11.65 8.20
CA ALA A 484 -2.73 -12.64 7.19
C ALA A 484 -2.58 -12.13 5.75
N MET A 485 -2.68 -10.81 5.52
CA MET A 485 -2.52 -10.21 4.19
C MET A 485 -1.05 -9.96 3.83
N LEU A 486 -0.21 -9.62 4.80
CA LEU A 486 1.21 -9.35 4.56
C LEU A 486 2.01 -10.63 4.32
N LEU A 487 1.72 -11.72 5.04
CA LEU A 487 2.46 -12.99 4.93
C LEU A 487 2.51 -13.58 3.51
N PRO A 488 1.42 -13.62 2.73
CA PRO A 488 1.45 -14.20 1.38
C PRO A 488 2.11 -13.32 0.32
N THR A 489 2.37 -12.04 0.62
CA THR A 489 2.89 -11.06 -0.35
C THR A 489 4.40 -10.92 -0.28
N LEU A 490 5.04 -11.58 0.67
CA LEU A 490 6.49 -11.55 0.81
C LEU A 490 7.13 -12.55 -0.16
N PRO A 491 8.23 -12.18 -0.80
CA PRO A 491 8.96 -13.12 -1.64
C PRO A 491 9.45 -14.28 -0.78
N PRO A 492 9.51 -15.52 -1.32
CA PRO A 492 10.11 -16.64 -0.61
C PRO A 492 11.59 -16.33 -0.34
N ASP A 493 12.05 -16.67 0.86
CA ASP A 493 13.43 -16.45 1.26
C ASP A 493 14.39 -17.30 0.43
N ASP A 494 15.49 -16.70 0.01
CA ASP A 494 16.61 -17.46 -0.57
C ASP A 494 17.22 -18.38 0.51
N PRO A 495 17.56 -19.63 0.16
CA PRO A 495 18.14 -20.56 1.12
C PRO A 495 19.46 -20.02 1.70
N GLY A 496 19.46 -19.68 2.98
CA GLY A 496 20.64 -19.22 3.71
C GLY A 496 20.69 -17.71 3.99
N VAL A 497 19.72 -16.94 3.50
CA VAL A 497 19.54 -15.54 3.84
C VAL A 497 18.41 -15.43 4.87
N VAL A 498 18.63 -14.65 5.94
CA VAL A 498 17.58 -14.36 6.92
C VAL A 498 16.58 -13.42 6.28
N GLY A 499 15.45 -13.94 5.87
CA GLY A 499 14.42 -13.18 5.18
C GLY A 499 13.21 -12.82 6.05
N PRO A 500 12.25 -12.09 5.48
CA PRO A 500 11.01 -11.74 6.16
C PRO A 500 10.24 -12.94 6.71
N ASP A 501 10.30 -14.10 6.05
CA ASP A 501 9.58 -15.31 6.47
C ASP A 501 10.10 -15.90 7.78
N ASP A 502 11.40 -15.76 8.07
CA ASP A 502 12.01 -16.20 9.33
C ASP A 502 11.44 -15.46 10.54
N PHE A 503 10.98 -14.23 10.33
CA PHE A 503 10.38 -13.40 11.36
C PHE A 503 8.85 -13.44 11.34
N LEU A 504 8.24 -13.40 10.18
CA LEU A 504 6.79 -13.30 10.04
C LEU A 504 6.09 -14.65 10.08
N GLY A 505 6.75 -15.72 9.63
CA GLY A 505 6.25 -17.08 9.77
C GLY A 505 5.89 -17.44 11.21
N PRO A 506 6.82 -17.29 12.18
CA PRO A 506 6.54 -17.50 13.60
C PRO A 506 5.44 -16.59 14.17
N ILE A 507 5.35 -15.31 13.74
CA ILE A 507 4.27 -14.40 14.13
C ILE A 507 2.93 -14.92 13.59
N GLY A 508 2.89 -15.35 12.34
CA GLY A 508 1.69 -15.95 11.74
C GLY A 508 1.24 -17.24 12.42
N ALA A 509 2.20 -18.07 12.84
CA ALA A 509 1.92 -19.31 13.58
C ALA A 509 1.40 -19.07 15.01
N SER A 510 1.82 -17.97 15.66
CA SER A 510 1.42 -17.62 17.03
C SER A 510 1.12 -16.11 17.16
N PRO A 511 0.08 -15.59 16.51
CA PRO A 511 -0.16 -14.16 16.38
C PRO A 511 -0.48 -13.43 17.70
N LEU A 512 -0.91 -14.15 18.73
CA LEU A 512 -1.25 -13.55 20.03
C LEU A 512 -0.03 -13.28 20.91
N GLY A 513 1.10 -13.90 20.62
CA GLY A 513 2.35 -13.67 21.32
C GLY A 513 3.32 -14.84 21.17
N GLY A 514 4.59 -14.52 21.12
CA GLY A 514 5.66 -15.51 20.98
C GLY A 514 7.04 -14.86 20.96
N SER A 515 8.04 -15.66 20.69
CA SER A 515 9.40 -15.21 20.43
C SER A 515 10.07 -16.16 19.44
N THR A 516 10.93 -15.61 18.60
CA THR A 516 11.83 -16.38 17.73
C THR A 516 13.23 -15.81 17.83
N SER A 517 14.22 -16.66 17.58
CA SER A 517 15.62 -16.23 17.52
C SER A 517 16.21 -16.73 16.22
N VAL A 518 16.78 -15.83 15.46
CA VAL A 518 17.43 -16.09 14.19
C VAL A 518 18.91 -15.83 14.36
N THR A 519 19.75 -16.68 13.80
CA THR A 519 21.19 -16.47 13.79
C THR A 519 21.53 -15.60 12.60
N VAL A 520 22.05 -14.41 12.85
CA VAL A 520 22.57 -13.48 11.84
C VAL A 520 24.09 -13.59 11.89
N ASP A 521 24.80 -13.37 10.79
CA ASP A 521 26.25 -13.53 10.69
C ASP A 521 27.00 -12.92 11.89
N GLY A 522 27.60 -13.82 12.69
CA GLY A 522 28.37 -13.49 13.89
C GLY A 522 27.57 -13.11 15.13
N GLY A 523 26.23 -13.22 15.11
CA GLY A 523 25.40 -12.87 16.25
C GLY A 523 24.02 -13.53 16.26
N SER A 524 23.11 -13.01 17.07
CA SER A 524 21.71 -13.46 17.12
C SER A 524 20.75 -12.30 17.20
N ALA A 525 19.61 -12.41 16.51
CA ALA A 525 18.48 -11.51 16.65
C ALA A 525 17.31 -12.27 17.31
N THR A 526 16.81 -11.74 18.43
CA THR A 526 15.63 -12.30 19.10
C THR A 526 14.48 -11.33 18.96
N LEU A 527 13.42 -11.78 18.30
CA LEU A 527 12.15 -11.07 18.24
C LEU A 527 11.19 -11.60 19.29
N ARG A 528 10.47 -10.69 19.94
CA ARG A 528 9.36 -11.01 20.83
C ARG A 528 8.16 -10.18 20.42
N TRP A 529 7.02 -10.80 20.33
CA TRP A 529 5.79 -10.14 19.93
C TRP A 529 4.63 -10.53 20.82
N GLY A 530 3.61 -9.68 20.86
CA GLY A 530 2.41 -9.99 21.59
C GLY A 530 1.45 -8.82 21.77
N LEU A 531 0.37 -9.14 22.45
CA LEU A 531 -0.65 -8.16 22.79
C LEU A 531 -0.11 -7.14 23.78
N GLY A 532 -0.17 -5.87 23.39
CA GLY A 532 0.15 -4.76 24.28
C GLY A 532 -0.92 -4.54 25.35
N ILE A 533 -0.62 -3.68 26.31
CA ILE A 533 -1.53 -3.37 27.43
C ILE A 533 -2.86 -2.78 26.94
N GLY A 534 -2.86 -2.03 25.84
CA GLY A 534 -4.06 -1.50 25.19
C GLY A 534 -5.03 -2.59 24.77
N ALA A 535 -4.50 -3.68 24.22
CA ALA A 535 -5.29 -4.85 23.83
C ALA A 535 -6.00 -5.49 25.03
N TRP A 536 -5.30 -5.71 26.12
CA TRP A 536 -5.91 -6.25 27.34
C TRP A 536 -6.99 -5.35 27.89
N LEU A 537 -6.79 -4.03 27.87
CA LEU A 537 -7.82 -3.07 28.28
C LEU A 537 -9.03 -3.10 27.32
N LEU A 538 -8.84 -3.28 26.03
CA LEU A 538 -9.93 -3.44 25.07
C LEU A 538 -10.72 -4.72 25.31
N ILE A 539 -10.06 -5.83 25.66
CA ILE A 539 -10.73 -7.07 26.08
C ILE A 539 -11.57 -6.85 27.33
N VAL A 540 -10.98 -6.24 28.36
CA VAL A 540 -11.70 -5.91 29.61
C VAL A 540 -12.89 -4.99 29.30
N SER A 541 -12.70 -3.98 28.46
CA SER A 541 -13.76 -3.10 27.99
C SER A 541 -14.91 -3.89 27.32
N ALA A 542 -14.57 -4.79 26.40
CA ALA A 542 -15.57 -5.62 25.73
C ALA A 542 -16.39 -6.46 26.70
N VAL A 543 -15.74 -7.11 27.67
CA VAL A 543 -16.41 -7.90 28.72
C VAL A 543 -17.36 -7.00 29.55
N LEU A 544 -16.89 -5.85 30.02
CA LEU A 544 -17.72 -4.89 30.76
C LEU A 544 -18.91 -4.41 29.91
N MET A 545 -18.71 -4.17 28.61
CA MET A 545 -19.79 -3.79 27.70
C MET A 545 -20.82 -4.89 27.52
N PHE A 546 -20.40 -6.14 27.39
CA PHE A 546 -21.33 -7.26 27.30
C PHE A 546 -22.11 -7.47 28.60
N VAL A 547 -21.45 -7.34 29.75
CA VAL A 547 -22.12 -7.39 31.06
C VAL A 547 -23.15 -6.26 31.19
N ALA A 548 -22.75 -5.02 30.86
CA ALA A 548 -23.64 -3.85 30.89
C ALA A 548 -24.83 -4.06 29.92
N GLY A 549 -24.56 -4.60 28.75
CA GLY A 549 -25.58 -4.94 27.75
C GLY A 549 -26.57 -5.98 28.27
N GLY A 550 -26.08 -7.06 28.87
CA GLY A 550 -26.90 -8.09 29.51
C GLY A 550 -27.77 -7.55 30.66
N LEU A 551 -27.17 -6.75 31.56
CA LEU A 551 -27.90 -6.09 32.65
C LEU A 551 -28.99 -5.14 32.12
N ALA A 552 -28.71 -4.37 31.08
CA ALA A 552 -29.69 -3.49 30.45
C ALA A 552 -30.82 -4.27 29.74
N LEU A 553 -30.51 -5.40 29.12
CA LEU A 553 -31.51 -6.25 28.46
C LEU A 553 -32.38 -7.03 29.44
N SER A 554 -31.87 -7.36 30.63
CA SER A 554 -32.60 -8.08 31.67
C SER A 554 -33.74 -7.28 32.26
N GLN A 555 -33.84 -5.99 31.95
CA GLN A 555 -34.86 -5.09 32.48
C GLN A 555 -35.63 -4.38 31.37
N ARG A 556 -36.93 -4.18 31.63
CA ARG A 556 -37.79 -3.34 30.80
C ARG A 556 -37.95 -1.97 31.49
N TYR A 557 -37.21 -0.98 31.09
CA TYR A 557 -37.38 0.41 31.52
C TYR A 557 -37.32 1.36 30.31
N SER A 558 -37.90 2.54 30.51
CA SER A 558 -37.87 3.61 29.51
C SER A 558 -37.31 4.89 30.14
N PHE A 559 -36.49 5.62 29.36
CA PHE A 559 -36.07 6.97 29.69
C PHE A 559 -37.06 8.04 29.23
N LEU A 560 -38.12 7.62 28.56
CA LEU A 560 -39.18 8.47 28.05
C LEU A 560 -40.43 8.38 28.95
N PRO A 561 -41.28 9.39 28.93
CA PRO A 561 -42.56 9.34 29.63
C PRO A 561 -43.35 8.10 29.20
N GLN A 562 -44.03 7.45 30.19
CA GLN A 562 -44.76 6.20 29.97
C GLN A 562 -45.87 6.36 28.91
N TRP A 563 -46.58 7.48 28.94
CA TRP A 563 -47.62 7.79 27.95
C TRP A 563 -47.11 7.76 26.51
N TYR A 564 -45.87 8.22 26.28
CA TYR A 564 -45.28 8.20 24.93
C TYR A 564 -44.87 6.78 24.52
N VAL A 565 -44.43 5.95 25.47
CA VAL A 565 -44.03 4.55 25.20
C VAL A 565 -45.24 3.71 24.86
N ASP A 566 -46.34 3.97 25.54
CA ASP A 566 -47.60 3.25 25.43
C ASP A 566 -48.45 3.74 24.25
N GLY A 567 -47.99 4.78 23.56
CA GLY A 567 -48.68 5.33 22.37
C GLY A 567 -49.89 6.24 22.72
N HIS A 568 -50.02 6.63 24.00
CA HIS A 568 -51.08 7.56 24.43
C HIS A 568 -50.75 9.01 24.07
N GLU A 569 -51.79 9.81 23.96
CA GLU A 569 -51.64 11.25 23.82
C GLU A 569 -51.03 11.88 25.11
N ARG A 570 -50.42 13.02 24.95
CA ARG A 570 -49.83 13.77 26.03
C ARG A 570 -50.94 14.14 27.03
N PRO A 571 -50.76 13.93 28.34
CA PRO A 571 -51.79 14.28 29.33
C PRO A 571 -52.28 15.72 29.25
N GLU A 572 -51.37 16.66 28.86
CA GLU A 572 -51.71 18.07 28.66
C GLU A 572 -52.55 18.31 27.40
N ASP A 573 -52.34 17.54 26.34
CA ASP A 573 -53.10 17.64 25.09
C ASP A 573 -54.48 16.97 25.26
N ALA A 574 -54.54 15.89 26.04
CA ALA A 574 -55.80 15.25 26.42
C ALA A 574 -56.65 16.12 27.35
N ALA A 575 -55.98 16.92 28.20
CA ALA A 575 -56.68 17.90 29.09
C ALA A 575 -57.09 19.19 28.36
N ALA A 576 -56.41 19.51 27.24
CA ALA A 576 -56.72 20.66 26.39
C ALA A 576 -57.76 20.35 25.27
N ALA A 577 -58.07 19.09 25.07
CA ALA A 577 -59.16 18.72 24.18
C ALA A 577 -60.48 19.32 24.70
N PRO A 578 -61.22 20.08 23.91
CA PRO A 578 -62.50 20.61 24.33
C PRO A 578 -63.34 19.43 24.83
N ALA A 579 -63.93 19.62 26.07
CA ALA A 579 -64.85 18.64 26.62
C ALA A 579 -65.79 18.20 25.50
N ALA A 580 -65.81 16.92 25.22
CA ALA A 580 -66.74 16.39 24.22
C ALA A 580 -68.10 16.99 24.49
N ALA A 581 -68.69 17.61 23.45
CA ALA A 581 -70.03 18.12 23.54
C ALA A 581 -70.93 17.04 24.13
N PRO A 582 -71.85 17.38 25.05
CA PRO A 582 -72.74 16.39 25.62
C PRO A 582 -73.35 15.56 24.49
N ALA A 583 -73.26 14.23 24.59
CA ALA A 583 -73.82 13.34 23.60
C ALA A 583 -75.25 13.75 23.31
N GLU A 584 -75.56 14.07 22.06
CA GLU A 584 -76.93 14.25 21.60
C GLU A 584 -77.74 13.02 22.06
N PRO A 585 -78.97 13.27 22.60
CA PRO A 585 -79.81 12.13 22.96
C PRO A 585 -79.99 11.25 21.75
N PRO A 586 -80.06 9.94 21.93
CA PRO A 586 -80.18 8.99 20.83
C PRO A 586 -81.41 9.37 20.00
N ALA A 587 -81.24 9.51 18.69
CA ALA A 587 -82.31 9.68 17.74
C ALA A 587 -83.33 8.52 17.90
N PRO A 588 -84.65 8.79 17.78
CA PRO A 588 -85.64 7.73 17.88
C PRO A 588 -85.32 6.61 16.85
N GLU A 589 -85.38 5.39 17.32
CA GLU A 589 -85.19 4.20 16.47
C GLU A 589 -86.14 4.24 15.31
N GLU A 590 -85.62 4.27 14.08
CA GLU A 590 -86.37 4.03 12.86
C GLU A 590 -86.86 2.55 12.86
N PRO A 591 -88.09 2.32 12.43
CA PRO A 591 -88.59 0.95 12.39
C PRO A 591 -87.79 0.08 11.39
N ILE A 592 -87.49 -1.15 11.85
CA ILE A 592 -86.79 -2.18 11.09
C ILE A 592 -87.60 -2.45 9.80
N PRO A 593 -87.02 -2.30 8.62
CA PRO A 593 -87.64 -2.68 7.36
C PRO A 593 -87.79 -4.20 7.32
N GLU A 594 -89.00 -4.71 6.87
CA GLU A 594 -89.27 -6.09 6.64
C GLU A 594 -88.36 -6.72 5.59
N ALA A 595 -87.94 -7.96 5.88
CA ALA A 595 -86.97 -8.75 5.12
C ALA A 595 -87.53 -9.28 3.77
N SER A 596 -87.76 -8.40 2.79
CA SER A 596 -88.18 -8.83 1.46
C SER A 596 -87.37 -8.39 0.27
N ASP A 597 -86.34 -7.57 0.46
CA ASP A 597 -85.55 -6.99 -0.65
C ASP A 597 -84.04 -7.20 -0.49
N MET A 598 -83.59 -8.39 -0.15
CA MET A 598 -82.16 -8.70 -0.27
C MET A 598 -81.91 -9.40 -1.63
N GLU A 599 -81.28 -8.65 -2.52
CA GLU A 599 -80.61 -9.19 -3.70
C GLU A 599 -79.46 -10.12 -3.26
N PRO A 600 -79.22 -11.22 -3.96
CA PRO A 600 -78.11 -12.12 -3.63
C PRO A 600 -76.75 -11.47 -3.94
N PRO A 601 -75.72 -11.72 -3.15
CA PRO A 601 -74.39 -11.14 -3.38
C PRO A 601 -73.76 -11.62 -4.70
N GLU A 602 -73.15 -10.72 -5.40
CA GLU A 602 -72.34 -11.02 -6.59
C GLU A 602 -71.16 -11.94 -6.26
N PRO A 603 -70.81 -12.87 -7.17
CA PRO A 603 -69.66 -13.76 -6.97
C PRO A 603 -68.34 -12.98 -7.03
N PRO A 604 -67.30 -13.39 -6.27
CA PRO A 604 -66.04 -12.70 -6.25
C PRO A 604 -65.34 -12.74 -7.62
N ALA A 605 -64.76 -11.62 -7.99
CA ALA A 605 -63.95 -11.45 -9.20
C ALA A 605 -62.72 -12.38 -9.14
N ALA A 606 -62.46 -13.05 -10.26
CA ALA A 606 -61.29 -13.91 -10.41
C ALA A 606 -60.00 -13.10 -10.37
N GLU A 607 -59.05 -13.54 -9.56
CA GLU A 607 -57.70 -13.01 -9.54
C GLU A 607 -56.97 -13.25 -10.90
N PRO A 608 -56.21 -12.30 -11.41
CA PRO A 608 -55.41 -12.51 -12.61
C PRO A 608 -54.20 -13.42 -12.29
N PRO A 609 -53.72 -14.20 -13.27
CA PRO A 609 -52.61 -15.13 -13.05
C PRO A 609 -51.30 -14.41 -12.86
N ASP A 610 -50.49 -14.89 -11.89
CA ASP A 610 -49.11 -14.49 -11.64
C ASP A 610 -48.25 -14.70 -12.88
N PHE A 611 -47.63 -13.64 -13.34
CA PHE A 611 -46.56 -13.68 -14.34
C PHE A 611 -45.23 -13.85 -13.63
N GLU A 612 -44.61 -15.01 -13.71
CA GLU A 612 -43.20 -15.20 -13.44
C GLU A 612 -42.36 -14.60 -14.59
N PRO A 613 -41.33 -13.80 -14.29
CA PRO A 613 -40.38 -13.36 -15.32
C PRO A 613 -39.41 -14.51 -15.66
N PRO A 614 -38.94 -14.60 -16.91
CA PRO A 614 -38.05 -15.66 -17.34
C PRO A 614 -36.64 -15.48 -16.75
N GLU A 615 -36.06 -16.58 -16.27
CA GLU A 615 -34.63 -16.70 -15.94
C GLU A 615 -33.79 -16.34 -17.14
N GLN A 616 -32.83 -15.43 -16.93
CA GLN A 616 -31.75 -15.15 -17.89
C GLN A 616 -30.57 -16.09 -17.57
N LEU A 617 -30.15 -16.80 -18.59
CA LEU A 617 -28.95 -17.61 -18.69
C LEU A 617 -27.68 -16.70 -18.63
#